data_91d5c388df40f46edda2da933bb6b8c0
#
_entry.id   91d5c388df40f46edda2da933bb6b8c0
#
_cell.length_a   1.000
_cell.length_b   1.000
_cell.length_c   1.000
_cell.angle_alpha   90.00
_cell.angle_beta   90.00
_cell.angle_gamma   90.00
#
_symmetry.space_group_name_H-M   'P 1'
#
loop_
_entity.id
_entity.type
_entity.pdbx_description
1 polymer ?
#
loop_
_entity_poly.entity_id
_entity_poly.type
_entity_poly.pdbx_seq_one_letter_code
_entity_poly.pdbx_strand_id
1 'polypeptide(L)' 'MHFLVVPKKHIQSAAALTEEDGALLGHIFAVIAKLAKEVGLDSGYRVISNVGEDAGQTVKHLHFHVLGGEKLPV' A
#
# COMPACT_ATOMS: atom_id res chain seq x y z
N MET A 1 -2.75 -14.34 1.04
CA MET A 1 -3.62 -13.17 0.78
C MET A 1 -2.79 -12.02 0.23
N HIS A 2 -3.22 -11.46 -0.89
CA HIS A 2 -2.56 -10.31 -1.48
C HIS A 2 -3.63 -9.42 -2.11
N PHE A 3 -3.70 -8.17 -1.68
CA PHE A 3 -4.61 -7.20 -2.29
C PHE A 3 -3.93 -5.85 -2.46
N LEU A 4 -4.53 -5.00 -3.26
CA LEU A 4 -4.03 -3.67 -3.56
C LEU A 4 -4.96 -2.60 -2.98
N VAL A 5 -4.37 -1.53 -2.48
CA VAL A 5 -5.10 -0.32 -2.08
C VAL A 5 -4.59 0.82 -2.94
N VAL A 6 -5.52 1.49 -3.62
CA VAL A 6 -5.19 2.50 -4.64
C VAL A 6 -6.03 3.75 -4.39
N PRO A 7 -5.41 4.93 -4.25
CA PRO A 7 -6.20 6.16 -4.16
C PRO A 7 -6.84 6.51 -5.50
N LYS A 8 -8.00 7.14 -5.46
CA LYS A 8 -8.66 7.63 -6.69
C LYS A 8 -7.90 8.79 -7.30
N LYS A 9 -7.29 9.64 -6.46
CA LYS A 9 -6.45 10.73 -6.93
C LYS A 9 -5.25 10.16 -7.66
N HIS A 10 -4.96 10.69 -8.85
CA HIS A 10 -3.77 10.25 -9.59
C HIS A 10 -2.51 10.82 -8.98
N ILE A 11 -1.67 9.93 -8.48
CA ILE A 11 -0.33 10.22 -7.96
C ILE A 11 0.57 9.18 -8.58
N GLN A 12 1.66 9.59 -9.22
CA GLN A 12 2.49 8.67 -9.99
C GLN A 12 3.15 7.60 -9.12
N SER A 13 3.67 7.97 -7.96
CA SER A 13 4.31 7.08 -7.01
C SER A 13 4.48 7.78 -5.67
N ALA A 14 5.00 7.06 -4.68
CA ALA A 14 5.31 7.65 -3.37
C ALA A 14 6.34 8.78 -3.46
N ALA A 15 7.20 8.79 -4.48
CA ALA A 15 8.16 9.86 -4.68
C ALA A 15 7.51 11.22 -5.01
N ALA A 16 6.27 11.19 -5.49
CA ALA A 16 5.53 12.41 -5.81
C ALA A 16 4.71 12.95 -4.62
N LEU A 17 4.72 12.26 -3.48
CA LEU A 17 3.98 12.68 -2.31
C LEU A 17 4.64 13.89 -1.65
N THR A 18 3.79 14.75 -1.07
CA THR A 18 4.21 15.91 -0.27
C THR A 18 3.47 15.88 1.06
N GLU A 19 3.84 16.79 1.96
CA GLU A 19 3.15 16.90 3.25
C GLU A 19 1.66 17.21 3.08
N GLU A 20 1.27 17.83 1.98
CA GLU A 20 -0.14 18.13 1.69
C GLU A 20 -0.96 16.85 1.49
N ASP A 21 -0.31 15.74 1.16
CA ASP A 21 -0.95 14.44 0.99
C ASP A 21 -1.10 13.66 2.31
N GLY A 22 -0.72 14.26 3.43
CA GLY A 22 -0.72 13.58 4.73
C GLY A 22 -2.08 13.00 5.13
N ALA A 23 -3.16 13.75 4.93
CA ALA A 23 -4.51 13.25 5.26
C ALA A 23 -4.89 12.06 4.38
N LEU A 24 -4.54 12.11 3.09
CA LEU A 24 -4.79 11.00 2.16
C LEU A 24 -4.03 9.76 2.59
N LEU A 25 -2.76 9.89 2.93
CA LEU A 25 -1.92 8.76 3.35
C LEU A 25 -2.42 8.18 4.67
N GLY A 26 -2.80 9.02 5.62
CA GLY A 26 -3.39 8.55 6.88
C GLY A 26 -4.67 7.74 6.62
N HIS A 27 -5.51 8.22 5.72
CA HIS A 27 -6.73 7.51 5.34
C HIS A 27 -6.41 6.16 4.67
N ILE A 28 -5.44 6.14 3.75
CA ILE A 28 -5.03 4.90 3.08
C ILE A 28 -4.60 3.85 4.11
N PHE A 29 -3.75 4.22 5.07
CA PHE A 29 -3.28 3.27 6.06
C PHE A 29 -4.38 2.84 7.03
N ALA A 30 -5.32 3.72 7.36
CA ALA A 30 -6.49 3.34 8.15
C ALA A 30 -7.36 2.32 7.40
N VAL A 31 -7.55 2.50 6.10
CA VAL A 31 -8.28 1.54 5.26
C VAL A 31 -7.54 0.21 5.19
N ILE A 32 -6.21 0.23 5.01
CA ILE A 32 -5.40 -0.99 5.01
C ILE A 32 -5.58 -1.76 6.33
N ALA A 33 -5.48 -1.07 7.46
CA ALA A 33 -5.64 -1.70 8.77
C ALA A 33 -7.03 -2.33 8.94
N LYS A 34 -8.07 -1.62 8.49
CA LYS A 34 -9.45 -2.13 8.54
C LYS A 34 -9.63 -3.38 7.68
N LEU A 35 -9.17 -3.32 6.43
CA LEU A 35 -9.29 -4.43 5.50
C LEU A 35 -8.48 -5.64 5.96
N ALA A 36 -7.27 -5.43 6.46
CA ALA A 36 -6.42 -6.49 6.98
C ALA A 36 -7.12 -7.25 8.10
N LYS A 37 -7.81 -6.55 9.00
CA LYS A 37 -8.59 -7.16 10.07
C LYS A 37 -9.77 -7.94 9.50
N GLU A 38 -10.49 -7.37 8.54
CA GLU A 38 -11.65 -8.01 7.93
C GLU A 38 -11.30 -9.31 7.22
N VAL A 39 -10.13 -9.38 6.59
CA VAL A 39 -9.68 -10.59 5.88
C VAL A 39 -8.84 -11.53 6.75
N GLY A 40 -8.73 -11.25 8.05
CA GLY A 40 -8.11 -12.16 9.01
C GLY A 40 -6.59 -12.12 9.07
N LEU A 41 -5.96 -11.01 8.73
CA LEU A 41 -4.50 -10.88 8.82
C LEU A 41 -4.04 -10.45 10.21
N ASP A 42 -4.56 -11.12 11.25
CA ASP A 42 -4.31 -10.74 12.64
C ASP A 42 -2.87 -10.97 13.09
N SER A 43 -2.18 -11.92 12.47
CA SER A 43 -0.79 -12.24 12.80
C SER A 43 0.22 -11.26 12.20
N GLY A 44 -0.24 -10.42 11.31
CA GLY A 44 0.60 -9.43 10.68
C GLY A 44 0.49 -9.42 9.16
N TYR A 45 1.01 -8.38 8.57
CA TYR A 45 1.01 -8.21 7.12
C TYR A 45 2.11 -7.24 6.71
N ARG A 46 2.46 -7.27 5.44
CA ARG A 46 3.46 -6.38 4.86
C ARG A 46 2.79 -5.42 3.89
N VAL A 47 3.18 -4.16 3.96
CA VAL A 47 2.72 -3.13 3.03
C VAL A 47 3.90 -2.69 2.19
N ILE A 48 3.75 -2.74 0.86
CA ILE A 48 4.80 -2.37 -0.08
C ILE A 48 4.25 -1.38 -1.09
N SER A 49 5.00 -0.32 -1.36
CA SER A 49 4.74 0.56 -2.50
C SER A 49 6.04 0.74 -3.27
N ASN A 50 6.06 0.34 -4.52
CA ASN A 50 7.24 0.38 -5.37
C ASN A 50 7.35 1.74 -6.06
N VAL A 51 8.54 2.31 -6.04
CA VAL A 51 8.83 3.61 -6.63
C VAL A 51 9.90 3.46 -7.71
N GLY A 52 9.51 3.79 -8.93
CA GLY A 52 10.45 3.87 -10.05
C GLY A 52 10.90 2.53 -10.62
N GLU A 53 11.75 2.64 -11.62
CA GLU A 53 12.22 1.49 -12.39
C GLU A 53 13.03 0.50 -11.55
N ASP A 54 13.90 1.00 -10.68
CA ASP A 54 14.76 0.13 -9.86
C ASP A 54 13.96 -0.72 -8.88
N ALA A 55 12.77 -0.28 -8.50
CA ALA A 55 11.87 -1.06 -7.63
C ALA A 55 10.85 -1.88 -8.43
N GLY A 56 10.93 -1.85 -9.75
CA GLY A 56 10.04 -2.62 -10.61
C GLY A 56 8.64 -2.03 -10.75
N GLN A 57 8.49 -0.72 -10.58
CA GLN A 57 7.20 -0.09 -10.77
C GLN A 57 6.82 -0.08 -12.26
N THR A 58 5.80 -0.86 -12.61
CA THR A 58 5.31 -0.94 -13.99
C THR A 58 4.06 -0.10 -14.22
N VAL A 59 3.24 0.07 -13.18
CA VAL A 59 2.03 0.90 -13.24
C VAL A 59 2.33 2.24 -12.56
N LYS A 60 2.25 3.33 -13.33
CA LYS A 60 2.58 4.67 -12.85
C LYS A 60 1.39 5.36 -12.17
N HIS A 61 0.88 4.69 -11.16
CA HIS A 61 -0.16 5.18 -10.26
C HIS A 61 0.12 4.60 -8.89
N LEU A 62 0.21 5.46 -7.89
CA LEU A 62 0.49 5.06 -6.52
C LEU A 62 -0.43 3.92 -6.09
N HIS A 63 0.15 2.84 -5.60
CA HIS A 63 -0.61 1.71 -5.06
C HIS A 63 0.21 1.02 -3.98
N PHE A 64 -0.52 0.39 -3.08
CA PHE A 64 0.06 -0.33 -1.95
C PHE A 64 -0.34 -1.79 -2.05
N HIS A 65 0.66 -2.67 -2.07
CA HIS A 65 0.45 -4.11 -1.94
C HIS A 65 0.33 -4.44 -0.47
N VAL A 66 -0.67 -5.22 -0.12
CA VAL A 66 -0.83 -5.73 1.24
C VAL A 66 -0.76 -7.26 1.16
N LEU A 67 0.24 -7.84 1.82
CA LEU A 67 0.51 -9.27 1.76
C LEU A 67 0.51 -9.86 3.18
N GLY A 68 -0.14 -11.00 3.34
CA GLY A 68 -0.19 -11.67 4.64
C GLY A 68 -0.89 -13.01 4.56
N GLY A 69 -1.21 -13.57 5.71
CA GLY A 69 -1.89 -14.86 5.80
C GLY A 69 -0.94 -16.04 5.90
N GLU A 70 0.34 -15.79 5.75
CA GLU A 70 1.41 -16.76 5.96
C GLU A 70 2.68 -16.02 6.33
N LYS A 71 3.67 -16.73 6.83
CA LYS A 71 4.94 -16.11 7.19
C LYS A 71 5.71 -15.74 5.92
N LEU A 72 5.95 -14.44 5.74
CA LEU A 72 6.62 -13.92 4.57
C LEU A 72 8.14 -13.96 4.75
N PRO A 73 8.90 -14.21 3.67
CA PRO A 73 10.35 -14.12 3.73
C PRO A 73 10.78 -12.67 4.01
N VAL A 74 11.90 -12.52 4.63
CA VAL A 74 12.45 -11.20 4.97
C VAL A 74 12.90 -10.42 3.74
#